data_16d0bc5243e9ff3488c45c63944fbeed
#
_entry.id   16d0bc5243e9ff3488c45c63944fbeed
#
_cell.length_a   1.000
_cell.length_b   1.000
_cell.length_c   1.000
_cell.angle_alpha   90.00
_cell.angle_beta   90.00
_cell.angle_gamma   90.00
#
_symmetry.space_group_name_H-M   'P 1'
#
loop_
_entity.id
_entity.type
_entity.pdbx_description
1 polymer ?
#
loop_
_entity_poly.entity_id
_entity_poly.type
_entity_poly.pdbx_seq_one_letter_code
_entity_poly.pdbx_strand_id
1 'polypeptide(L)'
;RGFEHVRERYFRPAMVWVVKLRYPVFACVILVLASQVALFVRGDVQWRFFNAPERASISGNFAMVPGASREDTFTMMRLLQQTVNELGVEYEAKHGRNPIDYVLAQVGGNTWPPLAGADTKEPDELGAVAIELIDADLRPYSSFAFLAELQDRLPTHPLLETVSFRGWRSGPGGSALDVQFFGADANTLKAASEALKEAVVQYPEVSGVEDDLAYDKGEFVLDLSAQGQSLGFTIDGVGRELRHRLSGLEAATYPDGARSATIRVELPDDEVTADFIYRTQMRAPNGQYVALSDVVSVREQAGFSTIRRENGLRTVSVTGDISEDDAARAAEIVQALQDTILPDIASQY
;
A
#
# COMPACT_ATOMS: atom_id res chain seq x y z
N ARG A 1 -44.87 31.62 -26.88
CA ARG A 1 -44.92 33.10 -26.60
C ARG A 1 -43.71 33.59 -25.80
N GLY A 2 -43.26 32.95 -24.76
CA GLY A 2 -42.09 33.41 -23.97
C GLY A 2 -40.78 33.36 -24.75
N PHE A 3 -40.50 32.29 -25.49
CA PHE A 3 -39.30 32.12 -26.30
C PHE A 3 -39.20 33.15 -27.43
N GLU A 4 -40.29 33.45 -28.12
CA GLU A 4 -40.32 34.47 -29.17
C GLU A 4 -40.03 35.86 -28.63
N HIS A 5 -40.53 36.17 -27.43
CA HIS A 5 -40.27 37.46 -26.78
C HIS A 5 -38.79 37.62 -26.46
N VAL A 6 -38.13 36.56 -25.93
CA VAL A 6 -36.67 36.59 -25.65
C VAL A 6 -35.88 36.70 -26.94
N ARG A 7 -36.25 35.96 -28.00
CA ARG A 7 -35.60 36.03 -29.32
C ARG A 7 -35.64 37.42 -29.91
N GLU A 8 -36.86 38.03 -30.00
CA GLU A 8 -37.03 39.32 -30.68
C GLU A 8 -36.52 40.51 -29.83
N ARG A 9 -36.69 40.46 -28.50
CA ARG A 9 -36.35 41.60 -27.62
C ARG A 9 -34.87 41.64 -27.18
N TYR A 10 -34.24 40.49 -27.05
CA TYR A 10 -32.83 40.42 -26.54
C TYR A 10 -31.87 39.84 -27.57
N PHE A 11 -32.20 38.69 -28.14
CA PHE A 11 -31.25 37.98 -29.00
C PHE A 11 -31.05 38.66 -30.35
N ARG A 12 -32.12 39.08 -31.03
CA ARG A 12 -32.02 39.74 -32.32
C ARG A 12 -31.22 41.05 -32.28
N PRO A 13 -31.48 42.01 -31.37
CA PRO A 13 -30.66 43.23 -31.28
C PRO A 13 -29.20 42.94 -30.89
N ALA A 14 -28.96 41.95 -30.03
CA ALA A 14 -27.58 41.55 -29.67
C ALA A 14 -26.87 41.01 -30.91
N MET A 15 -27.51 40.14 -31.71
CA MET A 15 -26.90 39.62 -32.96
C MET A 15 -26.62 40.69 -33.99
N VAL A 16 -27.57 41.64 -34.18
CA VAL A 16 -27.37 42.78 -35.06
C VAL A 16 -26.15 43.61 -34.61
N TRP A 17 -25.98 43.79 -33.29
CA TRP A 17 -24.84 44.52 -32.73
C TRP A 17 -23.53 43.75 -32.94
N VAL A 18 -23.50 42.44 -32.70
CA VAL A 18 -22.35 41.57 -32.93
C VAL A 18 -21.92 41.57 -34.41
N VAL A 19 -22.90 41.48 -35.34
CA VAL A 19 -22.57 41.54 -36.78
C VAL A 19 -22.06 42.90 -37.20
N LYS A 20 -22.62 43.98 -36.64
CA LYS A 20 -22.19 45.35 -36.90
C LYS A 20 -20.79 45.62 -36.42
N LEU A 21 -20.44 45.07 -35.23
CA LEU A 21 -19.12 45.20 -34.58
C LEU A 21 -18.28 43.94 -34.76
N ARG A 22 -18.42 43.24 -35.87
CA ARG A 22 -17.76 41.94 -36.12
C ARG A 22 -16.25 41.91 -35.84
N TYR A 23 -15.53 42.95 -36.26
CA TYR A 23 -14.07 43.03 -36.04
C TYR A 23 -13.67 43.19 -34.56
N PRO A 24 -14.23 44.18 -33.81
CA PRO A 24 -14.02 44.26 -32.36
C PRO A 24 -14.43 42.99 -31.61
N VAL A 25 -15.59 42.40 -31.94
CA VAL A 25 -16.03 41.15 -31.31
C VAL A 25 -15.04 39.99 -31.57
N PHE A 26 -14.58 39.88 -32.83
CA PHE A 26 -13.62 38.86 -33.20
C PHE A 26 -12.28 39.09 -32.48
N ALA A 27 -11.83 40.34 -32.36
CA ALA A 27 -10.62 40.68 -31.58
C ALA A 27 -10.76 40.36 -30.08
N CYS A 28 -11.93 40.61 -29.48
CA CYS A 28 -12.21 40.21 -28.11
C CYS A 28 -12.18 38.68 -27.92
N VAL A 29 -12.76 37.91 -28.86
CA VAL A 29 -12.72 36.45 -28.80
C VAL A 29 -11.28 35.92 -28.88
N ILE A 30 -10.46 36.47 -29.79
CA ILE A 30 -9.04 36.11 -29.88
C ILE A 30 -8.29 36.46 -28.60
N LEU A 31 -8.57 37.64 -28.02
CA LEU A 31 -7.93 38.07 -26.77
C LEU A 31 -8.29 37.15 -25.60
N VAL A 32 -9.56 36.75 -25.51
CA VAL A 32 -10.00 35.77 -24.47
C VAL A 32 -9.33 34.42 -24.68
N LEU A 33 -9.27 33.91 -25.91
CA LEU A 33 -8.56 32.67 -26.23
C LEU A 33 -7.06 32.78 -25.90
N ALA A 34 -6.43 33.85 -26.30
CA ALA A 34 -5.02 34.08 -26.00
C ALA A 34 -4.73 34.18 -24.49
N SER A 35 -5.65 34.81 -23.73
CA SER A 35 -5.56 34.85 -22.26
C SER A 35 -5.67 33.47 -21.61
N GLN A 36 -6.57 32.61 -22.10
CA GLN A 36 -6.71 31.24 -21.61
C GLN A 36 -5.44 30.40 -21.91
N VAL A 37 -4.92 30.53 -23.13
CA VAL A 37 -3.65 29.86 -23.49
C VAL A 37 -2.49 30.39 -22.65
N ALA A 38 -2.45 31.69 -22.37
CA ALA A 38 -1.41 32.27 -21.53
C ALA A 38 -1.48 31.77 -20.07
N LEU A 39 -2.67 31.62 -19.49
CA LEU A 39 -2.88 31.02 -18.17
C LEU A 39 -2.43 29.57 -18.13
N PHE A 40 -2.72 28.81 -19.19
CA PHE A 40 -2.27 27.44 -19.31
C PHE A 40 -0.73 27.33 -19.42
N VAL A 41 -0.11 28.14 -20.26
CA VAL A 41 1.36 28.15 -20.44
C VAL A 41 2.10 28.62 -19.17
N ARG A 42 1.49 29.52 -18.39
CA ARG A 42 2.04 29.99 -17.11
C ARG A 42 1.94 28.94 -16.00
N GLY A 43 1.14 27.90 -16.20
CA GLY A 43 0.87 26.90 -15.15
C GLY A 43 -0.21 27.34 -14.14
N ASP A 44 -0.81 28.52 -14.30
CA ASP A 44 -1.90 29.02 -13.44
C ASP A 44 -3.17 28.12 -13.57
N VAL A 45 -3.32 27.46 -14.71
CA VAL A 45 -4.37 26.46 -14.98
C VAL A 45 -3.70 25.17 -15.39
N GLN A 46 -3.78 24.17 -14.54
CA GLN A 46 -3.23 22.85 -14.83
C GLN A 46 -4.26 22.00 -15.59
N TRP A 47 -3.79 21.26 -16.57
CA TRP A 47 -4.63 20.28 -17.26
C TRP A 47 -4.74 19.02 -16.42
N ARG A 48 -5.98 18.65 -16.05
CA ARG A 48 -6.27 17.39 -15.39
C ARG A 48 -7.21 16.59 -16.26
N PHE A 49 -6.85 15.35 -16.51
CA PHE A 49 -7.68 14.43 -17.29
C PHE A 49 -8.98 14.08 -16.56
N PHE A 50 -8.90 13.98 -15.23
CA PHE A 50 -10.04 13.62 -14.39
C PHE A 50 -9.84 14.20 -12.98
N ASN A 51 -10.87 14.85 -12.47
CA ASN A 51 -10.94 15.19 -11.06
C ASN A 51 -11.79 14.11 -10.37
N ALA A 52 -11.14 13.24 -9.59
CA ALA A 52 -11.87 12.29 -8.79
C ALA A 52 -12.71 13.05 -7.74
N PRO A 53 -14.04 12.80 -7.66
CA PRO A 53 -14.81 13.37 -6.58
C PRO A 53 -14.31 12.83 -5.25
N GLU A 54 -14.27 13.69 -4.25
CA GLU A 54 -13.98 13.28 -2.89
C GLU A 54 -14.96 12.20 -2.45
N ARG A 55 -14.44 11.14 -1.83
CA ARG A 55 -15.26 10.09 -1.21
C ARG A 55 -15.06 10.07 0.29
N ALA A 56 -16.10 9.65 0.97
CA ALA A 56 -16.11 9.53 2.42
C ALA A 56 -15.33 8.31 2.93
N SER A 57 -14.99 7.37 2.05
CA SER A 57 -14.37 6.09 2.42
C SER A 57 -12.85 6.22 2.53
N ILE A 58 -12.29 5.73 3.63
CA ILE A 58 -10.85 5.61 3.88
C ILE A 58 -10.53 4.14 4.12
N SER A 59 -9.55 3.62 3.42
CA SER A 59 -9.05 2.25 3.58
C SER A 59 -7.74 2.27 4.34
N GLY A 60 -7.70 1.66 5.52
CA GLY A 60 -6.50 1.45 6.31
C GLY A 60 -6.12 -0.02 6.29
N ASN A 61 -4.94 -0.34 5.82
CA ASN A 61 -4.39 -1.68 5.80
C ASN A 61 -3.11 -1.73 6.62
N PHE A 62 -2.86 -2.84 7.28
CA PHE A 62 -1.60 -3.04 7.97
C PHE A 62 -1.14 -4.49 7.85
N ALA A 63 0.17 -4.67 7.98
CA ALA A 63 0.81 -5.96 8.05
C ALA A 63 1.75 -6.03 9.26
N MET A 64 1.72 -7.16 9.94
CA MET A 64 2.62 -7.49 11.02
C MET A 64 3.89 -8.14 10.46
N VAL A 65 4.96 -8.12 11.24
CA VAL A 65 6.18 -8.86 10.90
C VAL A 65 5.89 -10.36 10.78
N PRO A 66 6.63 -11.07 9.94
CA PRO A 66 6.48 -12.52 9.80
C PRO A 66 6.58 -13.26 11.13
N GLY A 67 5.63 -14.16 11.36
CA GLY A 67 5.52 -14.94 12.59
C GLY A 67 4.78 -14.25 13.74
N ALA A 68 4.23 -13.06 13.52
CA ALA A 68 3.29 -12.48 14.46
C ALA A 68 2.03 -13.34 14.56
N SER A 69 1.52 -13.48 15.78
CA SER A 69 0.30 -14.27 16.01
C SER A 69 -0.96 -13.48 15.59
N ARG A 70 -2.04 -14.22 15.36
CA ARG A 70 -3.35 -13.61 15.13
C ARG A 70 -3.79 -12.68 16.28
N GLU A 71 -3.38 -12.97 17.53
CA GLU A 71 -3.68 -12.13 18.69
C GLU A 71 -2.92 -10.81 18.65
N ASP A 72 -1.67 -10.81 18.18
CA ASP A 72 -0.90 -9.58 17.98
C ASP A 72 -1.56 -8.69 16.92
N THR A 73 -1.98 -9.29 15.80
CA THR A 73 -2.71 -8.60 14.73
C THR A 73 -4.05 -8.06 15.23
N PHE A 74 -4.74 -8.82 16.04
CA PHE A 74 -5.99 -8.37 16.64
C PHE A 74 -5.79 -7.21 17.63
N THR A 75 -4.69 -7.23 18.39
CA THR A 75 -4.31 -6.14 19.30
C THR A 75 -4.00 -4.87 18.51
N MET A 76 -3.23 -4.97 17.44
CA MET A 76 -2.94 -3.82 16.56
C MET A 76 -4.21 -3.27 15.91
N MET A 77 -5.10 -4.14 15.41
CA MET A 77 -6.39 -3.73 14.85
C MET A 77 -7.22 -2.93 15.88
N ARG A 78 -7.27 -3.37 17.13
CA ARG A 78 -7.98 -2.64 18.19
C ARG A 78 -7.37 -1.28 18.50
N LEU A 79 -6.04 -1.19 18.54
CA LEU A 79 -5.35 0.08 18.72
C LEU A 79 -5.71 1.07 17.60
N LEU A 80 -5.68 0.63 16.34
CA LEU A 80 -6.10 1.46 15.20
C LEU A 80 -7.56 1.88 15.30
N GLN A 81 -8.46 0.96 15.63
CA GLN A 81 -9.88 1.27 15.80
C GLN A 81 -10.12 2.28 16.91
N GLN A 82 -9.39 2.17 18.02
CA GLN A 82 -9.45 3.11 19.11
C GLN A 82 -8.97 4.51 18.66
N THR A 83 -7.82 4.61 17.99
CA THR A 83 -7.29 5.87 17.47
C THR A 83 -8.29 6.57 16.53
N VAL A 84 -8.92 5.80 15.64
CA VAL A 84 -9.97 6.32 14.75
C VAL A 84 -11.14 6.89 15.53
N ASN A 85 -11.64 6.16 16.52
CA ASN A 85 -12.78 6.59 17.34
C ASN A 85 -12.43 7.84 18.18
N GLU A 86 -11.25 7.90 18.76
CA GLU A 86 -10.77 9.06 19.53
C GLU A 86 -10.71 10.32 18.65
N LEU A 87 -10.17 10.19 17.44
CA LEU A 87 -10.16 11.27 16.47
C LEU A 87 -11.58 11.70 16.08
N GLY A 88 -12.50 10.74 15.91
CA GLY A 88 -13.90 11.04 15.63
C GLY A 88 -14.57 11.87 16.74
N VAL A 89 -14.31 11.55 18.01
CA VAL A 89 -14.82 12.32 19.16
C VAL A 89 -14.23 13.73 19.20
N GLU A 90 -12.95 13.90 18.89
CA GLU A 90 -12.32 15.23 18.83
C GLU A 90 -12.92 16.09 17.71
N TYR A 91 -13.17 15.50 16.54
CA TYR A 91 -13.83 16.20 15.44
C TYR A 91 -15.27 16.57 15.78
N GLU A 92 -15.99 15.72 16.53
CA GLU A 92 -17.30 16.05 17.04
C GLU A 92 -17.24 17.27 17.99
N ALA A 93 -16.25 17.31 18.87
CA ALA A 93 -16.05 18.46 19.77
C ALA A 93 -15.68 19.75 19.01
N LYS A 94 -14.90 19.65 17.93
CA LYS A 94 -14.47 20.81 17.11
C LYS A 94 -15.58 21.33 16.18
N HIS A 95 -16.37 20.41 15.58
CA HIS A 95 -17.28 20.72 14.49
C HIS A 95 -18.76 20.43 14.80
N GLY A 96 -19.06 19.93 16.00
CA GLY A 96 -20.42 19.71 16.47
C GLY A 96 -21.07 18.41 15.97
N ARG A 97 -20.35 17.61 15.18
CA ARG A 97 -20.83 16.32 14.67
C ARG A 97 -19.69 15.35 14.48
N ASN A 98 -19.89 14.09 14.88
CA ASN A 98 -18.93 13.02 14.64
C ASN A 98 -18.84 12.74 13.12
N PRO A 99 -17.63 12.74 12.55
CA PRO A 99 -17.46 12.48 11.12
C PRO A 99 -17.62 11.01 10.74
N ILE A 100 -17.51 10.09 11.70
CA ILE A 100 -17.49 8.65 11.42
C ILE A 100 -18.93 8.14 11.35
N ASP A 101 -19.31 7.59 10.21
CA ASP A 101 -20.57 6.88 10.02
C ASP A 101 -20.43 5.44 10.51
N TYR A 102 -19.42 4.72 10.06
CA TYR A 102 -19.04 3.42 10.62
C TYR A 102 -17.56 3.09 10.41
N VAL A 103 -17.09 2.13 11.21
CA VAL A 103 -15.75 1.55 11.11
C VAL A 103 -15.87 0.05 11.00
N LEU A 104 -15.32 -0.52 9.94
CA LEU A 104 -15.20 -1.96 9.75
C LEU A 104 -13.75 -2.37 9.98
N ALA A 105 -13.52 -3.22 10.96
CA ALA A 105 -12.19 -3.75 11.27
C ALA A 105 -12.15 -5.26 11.03
N GLN A 106 -11.06 -5.77 10.45
CA GLN A 106 -10.89 -7.18 10.18
C GLN A 106 -9.46 -7.65 10.43
N VAL A 107 -9.33 -8.93 10.75
CA VAL A 107 -8.06 -9.67 10.82
C VAL A 107 -8.14 -10.84 9.87
N GLY A 108 -7.05 -11.15 9.20
CA GLY A 108 -6.98 -12.23 8.22
C GLY A 108 -6.95 -11.76 6.76
N GLY A 109 -6.75 -10.47 6.54
CA GLY A 109 -6.64 -9.89 5.21
C GLY A 109 -6.70 -8.38 5.20
N ASN A 110 -6.47 -7.81 4.03
CA ASN A 110 -6.56 -6.38 3.76
C ASN A 110 -7.87 -6.02 3.03
N THR A 111 -8.30 -4.76 3.13
CA THR A 111 -9.34 -4.17 2.27
C THR A 111 -8.73 -3.69 0.96
N TRP A 112 -9.59 -3.43 -0.04
CA TRP A 112 -9.13 -2.94 -1.34
C TRP A 112 -8.82 -1.42 -1.32
N PRO A 113 -7.71 -0.99 -1.92
CA PRO A 113 -6.60 -1.81 -2.45
C PRO A 113 -5.76 -2.40 -1.31
N PRO A 114 -5.29 -3.65 -1.42
CA PRO A 114 -4.44 -4.26 -0.40
C PRO A 114 -3.05 -3.61 -0.39
N LEU A 115 -2.32 -3.82 0.69
CA LEU A 115 -0.90 -3.43 0.77
C LEU A 115 -0.09 -4.07 -0.36
N ALA A 116 0.90 -3.35 -0.82
CA ALA A 116 1.93 -3.92 -1.68
C ALA A 116 2.60 -5.11 -0.96
N GLY A 117 2.67 -6.27 -1.63
CA GLY A 117 3.24 -7.48 -1.03
C GLY A 117 2.33 -8.24 -0.06
N ALA A 118 1.06 -7.86 0.13
CA ALA A 118 0.11 -8.59 0.98
C ALA A 118 -0.09 -10.05 0.54
N ASP A 119 0.11 -10.36 -0.72
CA ASP A 119 0.02 -11.70 -1.31
C ASP A 119 1.15 -12.65 -0.84
N THR A 120 2.21 -12.12 -0.22
CA THR A 120 3.33 -12.90 0.33
C THR A 120 3.20 -13.13 1.83
N LYS A 121 2.18 -12.57 2.48
CA LYS A 121 1.95 -12.62 3.92
C LYS A 121 0.94 -13.70 4.29
N GLU A 122 1.11 -14.26 5.48
CA GLU A 122 0.11 -15.16 6.04
C GLU A 122 -1.16 -14.37 6.44
N PRO A 123 -2.35 -14.96 6.34
CA PRO A 123 -3.58 -14.28 6.72
C PRO A 123 -3.56 -13.70 8.15
N ASP A 124 -2.95 -14.41 9.09
CA ASP A 124 -2.88 -13.98 10.48
C ASP A 124 -1.95 -12.79 10.72
N GLU A 125 -1.09 -12.46 9.76
CA GLU A 125 -0.22 -11.28 9.76
C GLU A 125 -0.90 -10.03 9.18
N LEU A 126 -2.09 -10.17 8.58
CA LEU A 126 -2.78 -9.10 7.86
C LEU A 126 -4.02 -8.60 8.60
N GLY A 127 -4.20 -7.30 8.61
CA GLY A 127 -5.41 -6.68 9.12
C GLY A 127 -5.78 -5.40 8.37
N ALA A 128 -7.01 -4.95 8.61
CA ALA A 128 -7.52 -3.74 8.00
C ALA A 128 -8.54 -3.02 8.88
N VAL A 129 -8.62 -1.70 8.69
CA VAL A 129 -9.64 -0.84 9.27
C VAL A 129 -10.19 0.06 8.15
N ALA A 130 -11.38 -0.23 7.68
CA ALA A 130 -12.09 0.62 6.72
C ALA A 130 -12.98 1.61 7.47
N ILE A 131 -12.88 2.87 7.13
CA ILE A 131 -13.60 3.97 7.76
C ILE A 131 -14.53 4.59 6.73
N GLU A 132 -15.78 4.75 7.05
CA GLU A 132 -16.71 5.54 6.28
C GLU A 132 -17.04 6.81 7.07
N LEU A 133 -16.77 7.94 6.44
CA LEU A 133 -17.12 9.25 6.97
C LEU A 133 -18.54 9.65 6.50
N ILE A 134 -19.16 10.59 7.19
CA ILE A 134 -20.39 11.22 6.71
C ILE A 134 -20.14 11.95 5.38
N ASP A 135 -21.19 12.18 4.62
CA ASP A 135 -21.10 12.87 3.34
C ASP A 135 -20.32 14.18 3.39
N ALA A 136 -19.56 14.48 2.34
CA ALA A 136 -18.72 15.67 2.26
C ALA A 136 -19.50 16.98 2.48
N ASP A 137 -20.78 17.03 2.03
CA ASP A 137 -21.65 18.19 2.23
C ASP A 137 -22.06 18.43 3.70
N LEU A 138 -21.84 17.45 4.57
CA LEU A 138 -22.21 17.51 5.98
C LEU A 138 -21.02 17.86 6.90
N ARG A 139 -19.85 18.10 6.34
CA ARG A 139 -18.61 18.41 7.09
C ARG A 139 -17.83 19.57 6.45
N PRO A 140 -17.23 20.45 7.25
CA PRO A 140 -16.50 21.62 6.75
C PRO A 140 -15.03 21.33 6.40
N TYR A 141 -14.62 20.08 6.30
CA TYR A 141 -13.25 19.59 6.03
C TYR A 141 -13.32 18.39 5.09
N SER A 142 -12.21 18.13 4.41
CA SER A 142 -12.08 17.01 3.48
C SER A 142 -11.77 15.68 4.20
N SER A 143 -11.98 14.57 3.51
CA SER A 143 -11.49 13.25 3.95
C SER A 143 -9.96 13.21 4.02
N PHE A 144 -9.28 13.97 3.18
CA PHE A 144 -7.82 14.09 3.20
C PHE A 144 -7.32 14.78 4.46
N ALA A 145 -7.99 15.84 4.93
CA ALA A 145 -7.64 16.51 6.18
C ALA A 145 -7.81 15.56 7.39
N PHE A 146 -8.90 14.81 7.43
CA PHE A 146 -9.11 13.77 8.46
C PHE A 146 -8.04 12.68 8.38
N LEU A 147 -7.71 12.23 7.18
CA LEU A 147 -6.68 11.21 6.94
C LEU A 147 -5.30 11.67 7.37
N ALA A 148 -4.91 12.90 7.05
CA ALA A 148 -3.61 13.47 7.46
C ALA A 148 -3.49 13.51 9.00
N GLU A 149 -4.53 13.98 9.72
CA GLU A 149 -4.53 14.01 11.17
C GLU A 149 -4.55 12.61 11.79
N LEU A 150 -5.19 11.62 11.13
CA LEU A 150 -5.15 10.23 11.54
C LEU A 150 -3.75 9.64 11.41
N GLN A 151 -3.05 9.92 10.32
CA GLN A 151 -1.69 9.41 10.07
C GLN A 151 -0.69 9.89 11.12
N ASP A 152 -0.81 11.14 11.56
CA ASP A 152 0.05 11.70 12.61
C ASP A 152 -0.14 11.02 13.98
N ARG A 153 -1.23 10.27 14.16
CA ARG A 153 -1.62 9.63 15.43
C ARG A 153 -1.56 8.11 15.39
N LEU A 154 -1.04 7.55 14.29
CA LEU A 154 -0.99 6.10 14.18
C LEU A 154 -0.21 5.48 15.34
N PRO A 155 -0.78 4.46 16.00
CA PRO A 155 -0.09 3.78 17.08
C PRO A 155 1.09 2.99 16.55
N THR A 156 2.16 2.94 17.31
CA THR A 156 3.30 2.08 17.06
C THR A 156 3.15 0.76 17.80
N HIS A 157 3.48 -0.34 17.15
CA HIS A 157 3.52 -1.66 17.75
C HIS A 157 4.85 -2.33 17.41
N PRO A 158 5.52 -3.03 18.36
CA PRO A 158 6.83 -3.64 18.11
C PRO A 158 6.87 -4.64 16.96
N LEU A 159 5.74 -5.28 16.69
CA LEU A 159 5.57 -6.26 15.62
C LEU A 159 4.86 -5.67 14.37
N LEU A 160 4.62 -4.37 14.32
CA LEU A 160 4.07 -3.72 13.13
C LEU A 160 5.17 -3.55 12.09
N GLU A 161 4.97 -4.11 10.90
CA GLU A 161 5.88 -3.93 9.77
C GLU A 161 5.51 -2.72 8.92
N THR A 162 4.23 -2.63 8.56
CA THR A 162 3.74 -1.51 7.75
C THR A 162 2.28 -1.23 8.03
N VAL A 163 1.92 0.04 7.92
CA VAL A 163 0.53 0.50 7.96
C VAL A 163 0.35 1.59 6.92
N SER A 164 -0.73 1.49 6.15
CA SER A 164 -1.03 2.42 5.06
C SER A 164 -2.50 2.78 5.11
N PHE A 165 -2.79 4.07 5.20
CA PHE A 165 -4.13 4.61 5.09
C PHE A 165 -4.25 5.41 3.80
N ARG A 166 -5.27 5.10 3.01
CA ARG A 166 -5.55 5.74 1.72
C ARG A 166 -6.99 6.20 1.64
N GLY A 167 -7.20 7.39 1.11
CA GLY A 167 -8.52 7.83 0.68
C GLY A 167 -8.99 7.03 -0.52
N TRP A 168 -10.28 6.72 -0.60
CA TRP A 168 -10.82 6.07 -1.78
C TRP A 168 -10.82 7.03 -2.97
N ARG A 169 -10.18 6.62 -4.05
CA ARG A 169 -10.20 7.34 -5.34
C ARG A 169 -11.02 6.54 -6.36
N SER A 170 -11.86 7.22 -7.11
CA SER A 170 -12.57 6.62 -8.24
C SER A 170 -12.19 7.33 -9.53
N GLY A 171 -11.84 6.56 -10.55
CA GLY A 171 -11.50 7.08 -11.86
C GLY A 171 -10.41 6.27 -12.55
N PRO A 172 -10.17 6.52 -13.84
CA PRO A 172 -9.04 5.96 -14.55
C PRO A 172 -7.75 6.64 -14.05
N GLY A 173 -6.84 5.86 -13.52
CA GLY A 173 -5.56 6.30 -13.03
C GLY A 173 -5.12 5.44 -11.84
N GLY A 174 -3.84 5.22 -11.71
CA GLY A 174 -3.23 4.56 -10.55
C GLY A 174 -3.11 5.49 -9.34
N SER A 175 -2.18 5.22 -8.47
CA SER A 175 -1.79 6.08 -7.36
C SER A 175 -1.32 7.44 -7.88
N ALA A 176 -1.54 8.52 -7.11
CA ALA A 176 -1.08 9.85 -7.51
C ALA A 176 0.45 9.96 -7.49
N LEU A 177 1.09 9.21 -6.58
CA LEU A 177 2.51 8.94 -6.56
C LEU A 177 2.71 7.51 -7.06
N ASP A 178 3.44 7.34 -8.16
CA ASP A 178 3.84 6.04 -8.71
C ASP A 178 5.23 6.20 -9.32
N VAL A 179 6.22 5.73 -8.59
CA VAL A 179 7.64 5.84 -8.96
C VAL A 179 8.24 4.46 -9.05
N GLN A 180 8.78 4.12 -10.20
CA GLN A 180 9.42 2.84 -10.47
C GLN A 180 10.94 2.97 -10.54
N PHE A 181 11.62 2.23 -9.67
CA PHE A 181 13.07 2.08 -9.69
C PHE A 181 13.47 0.80 -10.43
N PHE A 182 14.53 0.86 -11.22
CA PHE A 182 15.06 -0.28 -11.98
C PHE A 182 16.54 -0.11 -12.31
N GLY A 183 17.20 -1.19 -12.71
CA GLY A 183 18.57 -1.13 -13.22
C GLY A 183 19.68 -1.43 -12.21
N ALA A 184 19.31 -1.74 -10.96
CA ALA A 184 20.26 -2.10 -9.90
C ALA A 184 19.89 -3.46 -9.25
N ASP A 185 20.70 -3.90 -8.29
CA ASP A 185 20.39 -5.06 -7.46
C ASP A 185 19.26 -4.75 -6.45
N ALA A 186 18.71 -5.79 -5.82
CA ALA A 186 17.56 -5.65 -4.94
C ALA A 186 17.83 -4.77 -3.72
N ASN A 187 19.02 -4.86 -3.13
CA ASN A 187 19.37 -4.07 -1.94
C ASN A 187 19.47 -2.59 -2.29
N THR A 188 20.08 -2.27 -3.42
CA THR A 188 20.19 -0.90 -3.93
C THR A 188 18.81 -0.33 -4.27
N LEU A 189 17.96 -1.11 -4.96
CA LEU A 189 16.58 -0.69 -5.27
C LEU A 189 15.75 -0.49 -3.99
N LYS A 190 15.92 -1.36 -2.99
CA LYS A 190 15.25 -1.20 -1.69
C LYS A 190 15.73 0.05 -0.96
N ALA A 191 17.02 0.29 -0.92
CA ALA A 191 17.58 1.50 -0.30
C ALA A 191 17.08 2.78 -0.98
N ALA A 192 16.98 2.78 -2.34
CA ALA A 192 16.41 3.90 -3.08
C ALA A 192 14.91 4.10 -2.77
N SER A 193 14.14 3.01 -2.64
CA SER A 193 12.71 3.09 -2.28
C SER A 193 12.51 3.64 -0.87
N GLU A 194 13.33 3.22 0.11
CA GLU A 194 13.28 3.75 1.47
C GLU A 194 13.64 5.24 1.50
N ALA A 195 14.69 5.65 0.78
CA ALA A 195 15.07 7.06 0.67
C ALA A 195 13.94 7.91 0.07
N LEU A 196 13.21 7.39 -0.92
CA LEU A 196 12.04 8.09 -1.45
C LEU A 196 10.93 8.18 -0.42
N LYS A 197 10.61 7.09 0.29
CA LYS A 197 9.58 7.10 1.34
C LYS A 197 9.90 8.12 2.43
N GLU A 198 11.14 8.16 2.90
CA GLU A 198 11.59 9.16 3.89
C GLU A 198 11.48 10.59 3.35
N ALA A 199 11.83 10.81 2.08
CA ALA A 199 11.74 12.13 1.47
C ALA A 199 10.29 12.62 1.31
N VAL A 200 9.33 11.74 1.06
CA VAL A 200 7.93 12.13 0.83
C VAL A 200 7.11 12.21 2.12
N VAL A 201 7.48 11.51 3.19
CA VAL A 201 6.80 11.58 4.51
C VAL A 201 6.80 13.00 5.09
N GLN A 202 7.78 13.84 4.74
CA GLN A 202 7.81 15.23 5.20
C GLN A 202 6.69 16.12 4.59
N TYR A 203 5.96 15.63 3.58
CA TYR A 203 4.83 16.34 2.99
C TYR A 203 3.52 15.81 3.60
N PRO A 204 2.80 16.61 4.41
CA PRO A 204 1.57 16.17 5.05
C PRO A 204 0.44 15.87 4.06
N GLU A 205 0.58 16.35 2.82
CA GLU A 205 -0.35 16.07 1.72
C GLU A 205 -0.15 14.68 1.12
N VAL A 206 0.96 13.98 1.44
CA VAL A 206 1.27 12.64 0.92
C VAL A 206 0.81 11.60 1.92
N SER A 207 0.12 10.58 1.44
CA SER A 207 -0.45 9.51 2.26
C SER A 207 -0.28 8.14 1.62
N GLY A 208 -0.37 7.08 2.45
CA GLY A 208 -0.39 5.70 1.99
C GLY A 208 0.84 5.31 1.17
N VAL A 209 2.01 5.81 1.56
CA VAL A 209 3.26 5.52 0.84
C VAL A 209 3.74 4.12 1.18
N GLU A 210 3.90 3.29 0.18
CA GLU A 210 4.36 1.91 0.30
C GLU A 210 5.17 1.50 -0.93
N ASP A 211 6.04 0.52 -0.77
CA ASP A 211 6.75 -0.11 -1.86
C ASP A 211 6.35 -1.59 -2.01
N ASP A 212 6.55 -2.14 -3.19
CA ASP A 212 6.20 -3.52 -3.54
C ASP A 212 7.34 -4.52 -3.27
N LEU A 213 8.40 -4.09 -2.57
CA LEU A 213 9.50 -4.93 -2.12
C LEU A 213 9.52 -4.98 -0.60
N ALA A 214 8.74 -5.90 -0.02
CA ALA A 214 8.69 -6.11 1.42
C ALA A 214 10.09 -6.46 1.96
N TYR A 215 10.40 -5.99 3.19
CA TYR A 215 11.56 -6.49 3.91
C TYR A 215 11.40 -7.98 4.18
N ASP A 216 12.50 -8.70 4.01
CA ASP A 216 12.44 -10.14 4.07
C ASP A 216 12.46 -10.74 5.45
N LYS A 217 11.89 -11.93 5.43
CA LYS A 217 12.10 -12.96 6.45
C LYS A 217 13.56 -13.32 6.45
N GLY A 218 14.21 -13.35 7.62
CA GLY A 218 15.51 -13.97 7.75
C GLY A 218 15.41 -15.40 7.22
N GLU A 219 16.18 -15.74 6.21
CA GLU A 219 16.25 -17.08 5.64
C GLU A 219 17.38 -17.87 6.25
N PHE A 220 17.09 -19.08 6.69
CA PHE A 220 18.12 -20.07 6.97
C PHE A 220 18.43 -20.85 5.71
N VAL A 221 19.55 -20.54 5.07
CA VAL A 221 20.05 -21.31 3.94
C VAL A 221 20.82 -22.50 4.48
N LEU A 222 20.31 -23.71 4.19
CA LEU A 222 20.86 -24.96 4.67
C LEU A 222 21.72 -25.61 3.58
N ASP A 223 22.98 -25.86 3.87
CA ASP A 223 23.87 -26.64 3.03
C ASP A 223 24.20 -27.97 3.74
N LEU A 224 24.32 -29.06 2.98
CA LEU A 224 24.61 -30.36 3.56
C LEU A 224 26.06 -30.40 4.06
N SER A 225 26.27 -30.75 5.33
CA SER A 225 27.59 -30.90 5.92
C SER A 225 28.32 -32.14 5.36
N ALA A 226 29.64 -32.21 5.49
CA ALA A 226 30.43 -33.38 5.13
C ALA A 226 29.99 -34.63 5.94
N GLN A 227 29.61 -34.46 7.20
CA GLN A 227 29.08 -35.51 8.06
C GLN A 227 27.70 -35.97 7.55
N GLY A 228 26.79 -35.04 7.20
CA GLY A 228 25.51 -35.36 6.62
C GLY A 228 25.61 -36.18 5.32
N GLN A 229 26.57 -35.79 4.46
CA GLN A 229 26.83 -36.53 3.22
C GLN A 229 27.35 -37.96 3.52
N SER A 230 28.27 -38.10 4.47
CA SER A 230 28.80 -39.43 4.82
C SER A 230 27.77 -40.38 5.46
N LEU A 231 26.75 -39.81 6.12
CA LEU A 231 25.61 -40.55 6.69
C LEU A 231 24.53 -40.87 5.67
N GLY A 232 24.70 -40.43 4.40
CA GLY A 232 23.78 -40.74 3.32
C GLY A 232 22.56 -39.79 3.23
N PHE A 233 22.60 -38.63 3.88
CA PHE A 233 21.59 -37.61 3.70
C PHE A 233 21.71 -36.95 2.33
N THR A 234 20.60 -36.47 1.80
CA THR A 234 20.53 -35.58 0.63
C THR A 234 19.83 -34.30 1.01
N ILE A 235 20.20 -33.18 0.38
CA ILE A 235 19.59 -31.88 0.70
C ILE A 235 18.07 -31.90 0.43
N ASP A 236 17.61 -32.57 -0.64
CA ASP A 236 16.20 -32.74 -0.93
C ASP A 236 15.45 -33.56 0.14
N GLY A 237 16.11 -34.57 0.68
CA GLY A 237 15.56 -35.41 1.77
C GLY A 237 15.40 -34.59 3.05
N VAL A 238 16.43 -33.83 3.42
CA VAL A 238 16.41 -32.92 4.57
C VAL A 238 15.31 -31.85 4.38
N GLY A 239 15.27 -31.21 3.22
CA GLY A 239 14.29 -30.17 2.94
C GLY A 239 12.85 -30.68 2.98
N ARG A 240 12.60 -31.89 2.50
CA ARG A 240 11.27 -32.53 2.54
C ARG A 240 10.84 -32.85 3.97
N GLU A 241 11.73 -33.41 4.76
CA GLU A 241 11.48 -33.74 6.17
C GLU A 241 11.19 -32.47 6.99
N LEU A 242 11.99 -31.42 6.81
CA LEU A 242 11.80 -30.15 7.49
C LEU A 242 10.49 -29.49 7.08
N ARG A 243 10.14 -29.52 5.80
CA ARG A 243 8.85 -28.99 5.33
C ARG A 243 7.67 -29.67 6.01
N HIS A 244 7.69 -31.02 6.12
CA HIS A 244 6.61 -31.74 6.79
C HIS A 244 6.53 -31.42 8.28
N ARG A 245 7.67 -31.18 8.94
CA ARG A 245 7.69 -30.85 10.36
C ARG A 245 7.26 -29.40 10.63
N LEU A 246 7.81 -28.44 9.87
CA LEU A 246 7.60 -27.02 10.13
C LEU A 246 6.28 -26.51 9.56
N SER A 247 5.84 -27.00 8.39
CA SER A 247 4.61 -26.57 7.73
C SER A 247 3.45 -27.53 7.91
N GLY A 248 3.68 -28.67 8.59
CA GLY A 248 2.69 -29.73 8.70
C GLY A 248 2.50 -30.55 7.41
N LEU A 249 1.73 -31.59 7.52
CA LEU A 249 1.39 -32.54 6.44
C LEU A 249 -0.12 -32.68 6.32
N GLU A 250 -0.66 -32.50 5.12
CA GLU A 250 -2.03 -32.89 4.82
C GLU A 250 -2.10 -34.42 4.68
N ALA A 251 -2.69 -35.09 5.68
CA ALA A 251 -2.76 -36.51 5.73
C ALA A 251 -3.92 -37.07 4.90
N ALA A 252 -5.06 -36.36 4.84
CA ALA A 252 -6.22 -36.77 4.04
C ALA A 252 -7.18 -35.56 3.85
N THR A 253 -7.88 -35.59 2.72
CA THR A 253 -9.03 -34.73 2.48
C THR A 253 -10.24 -35.60 2.19
N TYR A 254 -11.38 -35.33 2.81
CA TYR A 254 -12.61 -36.08 2.62
C TYR A 254 -13.83 -35.13 2.56
N PRO A 255 -14.91 -35.53 1.89
CA PRO A 255 -16.14 -34.75 1.87
C PRO A 255 -16.85 -34.79 3.23
N ASP A 256 -17.23 -33.63 3.73
CA ASP A 256 -18.06 -33.46 4.92
C ASP A 256 -19.31 -32.65 4.54
N GLY A 257 -20.36 -33.35 4.18
CA GLY A 257 -21.57 -32.76 3.62
C GLY A 257 -21.30 -32.01 2.30
N ALA A 258 -21.57 -30.71 2.26
CA ALA A 258 -21.33 -29.84 1.10
C ALA A 258 -19.91 -29.22 1.10
N ARG A 259 -19.06 -29.54 2.05
CA ARG A 259 -17.71 -28.99 2.21
C ARG A 259 -16.68 -30.12 2.14
N SER A 260 -15.41 -29.74 1.92
CA SER A 260 -14.27 -30.63 2.10
C SER A 260 -13.67 -30.40 3.48
N ALA A 261 -13.39 -31.45 4.21
CA ALA A 261 -12.63 -31.44 5.44
C ALA A 261 -11.22 -32.00 5.20
N THR A 262 -10.21 -31.39 5.78
CA THR A 262 -8.81 -31.80 5.65
C THR A 262 -8.27 -32.21 7.01
N ILE A 263 -7.62 -33.35 7.07
CA ILE A 263 -6.86 -33.79 8.24
C ILE A 263 -5.42 -33.34 8.04
N ARG A 264 -4.99 -32.42 8.90
CA ARG A 264 -3.62 -31.91 8.94
C ARG A 264 -2.90 -32.43 10.17
N VAL A 265 -1.67 -32.87 10.00
CA VAL A 265 -0.78 -33.30 11.08
C VAL A 265 0.36 -32.28 11.15
N GLU A 266 0.49 -31.62 12.27
CA GLU A 266 1.50 -30.57 12.49
C GLU A 266 2.08 -30.67 13.91
N LEU A 267 3.24 -30.08 14.10
CA LEU A 267 3.82 -29.93 15.43
C LEU A 267 3.04 -28.86 16.21
N PRO A 268 2.97 -28.97 17.54
CA PRO A 268 2.47 -27.86 18.37
C PRO A 268 3.27 -26.58 18.15
N ASP A 269 2.62 -25.41 18.22
CA ASP A 269 3.25 -24.11 17.96
C ASP A 269 4.44 -23.82 18.87
N ASP A 270 4.42 -24.31 20.09
CA ASP A 270 5.53 -24.19 21.06
C ASP A 270 6.76 -25.05 20.73
N GLU A 271 6.62 -25.98 19.81
CA GLU A 271 7.73 -26.79 19.28
C GLU A 271 8.34 -26.20 17.99
N VAL A 272 7.62 -25.31 17.31
CA VAL A 272 8.10 -24.62 16.08
C VAL A 272 8.80 -23.31 16.46
N THR A 273 10.02 -23.42 16.98
CA THR A 273 10.81 -22.27 17.47
C THR A 273 12.07 -22.09 16.62
N ALA A 274 12.66 -20.89 16.65
CA ALA A 274 13.86 -20.55 15.85
C ALA A 274 15.08 -21.45 16.16
N ASP A 275 15.08 -22.11 17.33
CA ASP A 275 16.12 -23.06 17.74
C ASP A 275 15.89 -24.49 17.24
N PHE A 276 14.90 -24.70 16.34
CA PHE A 276 14.57 -26.02 15.78
C PHE A 276 15.79 -26.76 15.20
N ILE A 277 16.77 -26.03 14.66
CA ILE A 277 17.98 -26.61 14.08
C ILE A 277 18.78 -27.42 15.10
N TYR A 278 18.81 -26.95 16.34
CA TYR A 278 19.56 -27.59 17.44
C TYR A 278 18.73 -28.67 18.14
N ARG A 279 17.41 -28.58 18.11
CA ARG A 279 16.50 -29.51 18.79
C ARG A 279 16.05 -30.66 17.91
N THR A 280 16.03 -30.46 16.59
CA THR A 280 15.52 -31.46 15.63
C THR A 280 16.54 -32.59 15.45
N GLN A 281 16.06 -33.83 15.55
CA GLN A 281 16.79 -35.02 15.17
C GLN A 281 16.30 -35.57 13.84
N MET A 282 17.23 -35.89 12.96
CA MET A 282 16.98 -36.47 11.66
C MET A 282 17.30 -37.99 11.67
N ARG A 283 16.49 -38.79 11.01
CA ARG A 283 16.74 -40.22 10.89
C ARG A 283 17.57 -40.49 9.63
N ALA A 284 18.79 -40.95 9.83
CA ALA A 284 19.66 -41.35 8.73
C ALA A 284 19.13 -42.60 8.02
N PRO A 285 19.53 -42.87 6.76
CA PRO A 285 19.13 -44.08 6.02
C PRO A 285 19.48 -45.41 6.70
N ASN A 286 20.53 -45.41 7.52
CA ASN A 286 20.93 -46.52 8.34
C ASN A 286 20.06 -46.73 9.61
N GLY A 287 19.07 -45.85 9.85
CA GLY A 287 18.16 -45.90 10.98
C GLY A 287 18.62 -45.15 12.23
N GLN A 288 19.82 -44.62 12.25
CA GLN A 288 20.39 -43.86 13.37
C GLN A 288 19.78 -42.46 13.41
N TYR A 289 19.55 -41.92 14.61
CA TYR A 289 19.13 -40.53 14.81
C TYR A 289 20.35 -39.65 15.02
N VAL A 290 20.41 -38.51 14.32
CA VAL A 290 21.51 -37.54 14.33
C VAL A 290 20.91 -36.14 14.43
N ALA A 291 21.55 -35.24 15.19
CA ALA A 291 21.09 -33.87 15.29
C ALA A 291 21.15 -33.17 13.93
N LEU A 292 20.13 -32.36 13.60
CA LEU A 292 20.08 -31.61 12.35
C LEU A 292 21.31 -30.68 12.19
N SER A 293 21.77 -30.08 13.29
CA SER A 293 22.98 -29.26 13.33
C SER A 293 24.28 -29.99 12.89
N ASP A 294 24.31 -31.32 12.99
CA ASP A 294 25.44 -32.13 12.50
C ASP A 294 25.28 -32.48 11.02
N VAL A 295 24.05 -32.51 10.53
CA VAL A 295 23.72 -32.88 9.15
C VAL A 295 23.84 -31.70 8.19
N VAL A 296 23.54 -30.47 8.66
CA VAL A 296 23.57 -29.26 7.83
C VAL A 296 24.44 -28.15 8.44
N SER A 297 25.02 -27.34 7.58
CA SER A 297 25.55 -26.02 7.96
C SER A 297 24.47 -24.96 7.63
N VAL A 298 24.33 -23.98 8.51
CA VAL A 298 23.31 -22.95 8.42
C VAL A 298 23.98 -21.61 8.14
N ARG A 299 23.46 -20.89 7.16
CA ARG A 299 23.79 -19.47 6.93
C ARG A 299 22.51 -18.66 7.04
N GLU A 300 22.54 -17.62 7.85
CA GLU A 300 21.47 -16.63 7.85
C GLU A 300 21.68 -15.68 6.67
N GLN A 301 20.65 -15.47 5.91
CA GLN A 301 20.63 -14.56 4.79
C GLN A 301 19.32 -13.77 4.81
N ALA A 302 19.39 -12.46 4.65
CA ALA A 302 18.20 -11.69 4.29
C ALA A 302 17.91 -11.94 2.81
N GLY A 303 16.74 -12.43 2.51
CA GLY A 303 16.33 -12.71 1.14
C GLY A 303 15.14 -11.81 0.76
N PHE A 304 14.81 -11.69 -0.52
CA PHE A 304 13.57 -11.06 -0.98
C PHE A 304 12.63 -12.13 -1.49
N SER A 305 11.51 -12.33 -0.80
CA SER A 305 10.54 -13.37 -1.13
C SER A 305 9.91 -13.17 -2.51
N THR A 306 9.84 -11.93 -2.98
CA THR A 306 9.27 -11.56 -4.27
C THR A 306 10.26 -10.75 -5.10
N ILE A 307 10.46 -11.13 -6.35
CA ILE A 307 11.23 -10.38 -7.34
C ILE A 307 10.32 -10.02 -8.49
N ARG A 308 9.96 -8.74 -8.61
CA ARG A 308 9.21 -8.24 -9.76
C ARG A 308 10.15 -7.89 -10.90
N ARG A 309 9.74 -8.22 -12.13
CA ARG A 309 10.49 -7.88 -13.34
C ARG A 309 9.56 -7.36 -14.40
N GLU A 310 9.96 -6.25 -14.99
CA GLU A 310 9.30 -5.68 -16.15
C GLU A 310 10.31 -5.58 -17.28
N ASN A 311 9.96 -6.09 -18.45
CA ASN A 311 10.87 -6.20 -19.61
C ASN A 311 12.23 -6.85 -19.28
N GLY A 312 12.25 -7.81 -18.34
CA GLY A 312 13.47 -8.50 -17.93
C GLY A 312 14.31 -7.78 -16.87
N LEU A 313 14.04 -6.50 -16.60
CA LEU A 313 14.70 -5.72 -15.56
C LEU A 313 13.98 -5.92 -14.22
N ARG A 314 14.75 -6.00 -13.14
CA ARG A 314 14.19 -5.97 -11.79
C ARG A 314 13.65 -4.57 -11.51
N THR A 315 12.44 -4.50 -10.95
CA THR A 315 11.76 -3.26 -10.64
C THR A 315 11.28 -3.25 -9.19
N VAL A 316 11.26 -2.07 -8.60
CA VAL A 316 10.62 -1.76 -7.32
C VAL A 316 9.77 -0.51 -7.53
N SER A 317 8.50 -0.61 -7.18
CA SER A 317 7.55 0.50 -7.33
C SER A 317 7.19 1.07 -5.96
N VAL A 318 7.31 2.38 -5.81
CA VAL A 318 6.82 3.13 -4.64
C VAL A 318 5.53 3.83 -5.06
N THR A 319 4.45 3.51 -4.37
CA THR A 319 3.14 4.10 -4.63
C THR A 319 2.63 4.86 -3.42
N GLY A 320 1.80 5.86 -3.66
CA GLY A 320 1.18 6.66 -2.60
C GLY A 320 0.11 7.58 -3.17
N ASP A 321 -0.60 8.27 -2.29
CA ASP A 321 -1.58 9.28 -2.66
C ASP A 321 -1.08 10.68 -2.31
N ILE A 322 -1.47 11.66 -3.12
CA ILE A 322 -1.24 13.08 -2.86
C ILE A 322 -2.61 13.74 -2.74
N SER A 323 -2.83 14.50 -1.65
CA SER A 323 -4.06 15.25 -1.45
C SER A 323 -4.30 16.24 -2.59
N GLU A 324 -5.52 16.26 -3.10
CA GLU A 324 -5.95 17.17 -4.16
C GLU A 324 -6.73 18.39 -3.62
N ASP A 325 -6.82 18.56 -2.31
CA ASP A 325 -7.51 19.68 -1.68
C ASP A 325 -6.90 21.02 -2.14
N ASP A 326 -5.57 21.05 -2.29
CA ASP A 326 -4.83 22.16 -2.92
C ASP A 326 -4.07 21.65 -4.15
N ALA A 327 -4.64 21.93 -5.31
CA ALA A 327 -4.07 21.53 -6.58
C ALA A 327 -2.71 22.15 -6.90
N ALA A 328 -2.47 23.40 -6.44
CA ALA A 328 -1.21 24.09 -6.66
C ALA A 328 -0.12 23.41 -5.80
N ARG A 329 -0.46 23.11 -4.56
CA ARG A 329 0.45 22.43 -3.63
C ARG A 329 0.78 21.00 -4.11
N ALA A 330 -0.21 20.24 -4.58
CA ALA A 330 0.03 18.92 -5.17
C ALA A 330 1.00 18.98 -6.37
N ALA A 331 0.87 20.00 -7.21
CA ALA A 331 1.77 20.21 -8.33
C ALA A 331 3.19 20.58 -7.91
N GLU A 332 3.34 21.42 -6.89
CA GLU A 332 4.65 21.75 -6.31
C GLU A 332 5.36 20.51 -5.79
N ILE A 333 4.64 19.61 -5.12
CA ILE A 333 5.18 18.34 -4.61
C ILE A 333 5.66 17.48 -5.78
N VAL A 334 4.83 17.30 -6.82
CA VAL A 334 5.20 16.52 -8.01
C VAL A 334 6.43 17.14 -8.70
N GLN A 335 6.49 18.45 -8.79
CA GLN A 335 7.64 19.15 -9.38
C GLN A 335 8.90 18.97 -8.51
N ALA A 336 8.80 19.10 -7.18
CA ALA A 336 9.91 18.86 -6.27
C ALA A 336 10.44 17.40 -6.37
N LEU A 337 9.52 16.43 -6.52
CA LEU A 337 9.88 15.04 -6.77
C LEU A 337 10.70 14.89 -8.06
N GLN A 338 10.22 15.48 -9.16
CA GLN A 338 10.86 15.35 -10.48
C GLN A 338 12.19 16.11 -10.60
N ASP A 339 12.24 17.33 -10.05
CA ASP A 339 13.37 18.23 -10.28
C ASP A 339 14.49 18.05 -9.24
N THR A 340 14.19 17.53 -8.06
CA THR A 340 15.15 17.47 -6.96
C THR A 340 15.26 16.06 -6.36
N ILE A 341 14.17 15.52 -5.83
CA ILE A 341 14.22 14.30 -5.00
C ILE A 341 14.66 13.09 -5.83
N LEU A 342 14.01 12.84 -6.97
CA LEU A 342 14.34 11.68 -7.81
C LEU A 342 15.73 11.76 -8.44
N PRO A 343 16.20 12.92 -8.97
CA PRO A 343 17.58 13.06 -9.42
C PRO A 343 18.61 12.84 -8.32
N ASP A 344 18.36 13.33 -7.11
CA ASP A 344 19.27 13.13 -5.97
C ASP A 344 19.37 11.65 -5.59
N ILE A 345 18.24 10.96 -5.47
CA ILE A 345 18.21 9.50 -5.22
C ILE A 345 18.93 8.74 -6.34
N ALA A 346 18.63 9.04 -7.60
CA ALA A 346 19.28 8.38 -8.75
C ALA A 346 20.79 8.64 -8.84
N SER A 347 21.29 9.72 -8.24
CA SER A 347 22.73 10.00 -8.16
C SER A 347 23.43 9.28 -7.02
N GLN A 348 22.69 8.91 -6.00
CA GLN A 348 23.19 8.29 -4.76
C GLN A 348 23.18 6.76 -4.85
N TYR A 349 22.23 6.20 -5.54
CA TYR A 349 21.99 4.78 -5.68
C TYR A 349 22.12 4.32 -7.15
#